data_a1d9f3d42a8acc385ca83ca58435ab1a
#
_entry.id   a1d9f3d42a8acc385ca83ca58435ab1a
#
_cell.length_a   1.000
_cell.length_b   1.000
_cell.length_c   1.000
_cell.angle_alpha   90.00
_cell.angle_beta   90.00
_cell.angle_gamma   90.00
#
_symmetry.space_group_name_H-M   'P 1'
#
loop_
_entity.id
_entity.type
_entity.pdbx_description
1 polymer ?
#
loop_
_entity_poly.entity_id
_entity_poly.type
_entity_poly.pdbx_seq_one_letter_code
_entity_poly.pdbx_strand_id
1 'polypeptide(L)'
;MMAEDTLSSQTKSLGEAMRSYRAFQLPGIDMLLGWHMYTTAKQCQSAVHQYGREGMMSELYGVTDLDFDFRGHKRHGDWQAALGVTLRVHSVSLMSLSGDRKRDYPASIFYQSPWYKEYPYIENHFARLNTAHPR
;
A
#
# COMPACT_ATOMS: atom_id res chain seq x y z
N MET A 1 -10.99 -10.52 8.38
CA MET A 1 -11.16 -10.57 9.85
C MET A 1 -10.17 -9.68 10.59
N MET A 2 -8.88 -9.64 10.22
CA MET A 2 -7.90 -8.77 10.90
C MET A 2 -8.11 -7.25 10.70
N ALA A 3 -8.61 -6.82 9.56
CA ALA A 3 -8.73 -5.38 9.26
C ALA A 3 -9.85 -4.69 10.07
N GLU A 4 -10.97 -5.37 10.27
CA GLU A 4 -12.08 -4.82 11.09
C GLU A 4 -11.72 -4.81 12.57
N ASP A 5 -11.04 -5.86 13.05
CA ASP A 5 -10.57 -5.92 14.43
C ASP A 5 -9.48 -4.88 14.72
N THR A 6 -8.61 -4.60 13.75
CA THR A 6 -7.58 -3.56 13.86
C THR A 6 -8.23 -2.17 13.95
N LEU A 7 -9.22 -1.87 13.11
CA LEU A 7 -9.97 -0.62 13.18
C LEU A 7 -10.71 -0.46 14.50
N SER A 8 -11.36 -1.50 15.01
CA SER A 8 -12.07 -1.46 16.27
C SER A 8 -11.13 -1.29 17.48
N SER A 9 -9.98 -1.94 17.46
CA SER A 9 -8.96 -1.79 18.51
C SER A 9 -8.28 -0.45 18.44
N GLN A 10 -7.98 0.08 17.26
CA GLN A 10 -7.44 1.43 17.08
C GLN A 10 -8.43 2.49 17.53
N THR A 11 -9.70 2.35 17.20
CA THR A 11 -10.75 3.29 17.66
C THR A 11 -10.87 3.29 19.17
N LYS A 12 -10.72 2.16 19.84
CA LYS A 12 -10.74 2.07 21.30
C LYS A 12 -9.51 2.69 21.97
N SER A 13 -8.34 2.58 21.34
CA SER A 13 -7.07 3.00 21.94
C SER A 13 -6.61 4.38 21.46
N LEU A 14 -6.88 4.75 20.23
CA LEU A 14 -6.37 5.97 19.59
C LEU A 14 -7.47 7.00 19.27
N GLY A 15 -8.73 6.64 19.46
CA GLY A 15 -9.88 7.46 19.09
C GLY A 15 -10.32 7.27 17.65
N GLU A 16 -11.07 8.21 17.13
CA GLU A 16 -11.69 8.15 15.81
C GLU A 16 -10.62 8.33 14.70
N ALA A 17 -10.56 7.37 13.76
CA ALA A 17 -9.50 7.29 12.75
C ALA A 17 -9.43 8.53 11.84
N MET A 18 -10.57 9.14 11.49
CA MET A 18 -10.62 10.33 10.64
C MET A 18 -9.92 11.54 11.27
N ARG A 19 -9.91 11.63 12.60
CA ARG A 19 -9.22 12.71 13.31
C ARG A 19 -7.71 12.65 13.13
N SER A 20 -7.14 11.45 13.11
CA SER A 20 -5.71 11.27 12.95
C SER A 20 -5.25 11.78 11.59
N TYR A 21 -6.00 11.52 10.53
CA TYR A 21 -5.66 11.98 9.18
C TYR A 21 -5.58 13.50 9.06
N ARG A 22 -6.32 14.25 9.86
CA ARG A 22 -6.28 15.71 9.87
C ARG A 22 -4.89 16.27 10.16
N ALA A 23 -4.10 15.57 10.97
CA ALA A 23 -2.77 16.02 11.39
C ALA A 23 -1.68 15.81 10.35
N PHE A 24 -1.94 15.00 9.30
CA PHE A 24 -0.92 14.63 8.32
C PHE A 24 -1.05 15.42 7.02
N GLN A 25 0.08 15.83 6.45
CA GLN A 25 0.15 16.45 5.13
C GLN A 25 -0.10 15.42 4.03
N LEU A 26 0.38 14.20 4.24
CA LEU A 26 0.17 13.06 3.35
C LEU A 26 -0.45 11.91 4.15
N PRO A 27 -1.78 11.82 4.23
CA PRO A 27 -2.46 10.72 4.88
C PRO A 27 -2.12 9.38 4.21
N GLY A 28 -1.96 8.35 5.01
CA GLY A 28 -1.57 7.04 4.48
C GLY A 28 -2.31 5.89 5.11
N ILE A 29 -2.27 4.76 4.41
CA ILE A 29 -2.81 3.49 4.85
C ILE A 29 -1.75 2.40 4.75
N ASP A 30 -1.90 1.37 5.55
CA ASP A 30 -1.16 0.12 5.47
C ASP A 30 -2.10 -0.98 4.97
N MET A 31 -1.70 -1.67 3.92
CA MET A 31 -2.52 -2.70 3.28
C MET A 31 -1.81 -4.04 3.27
N LEU A 32 -2.11 -4.87 4.24
CA LEU A 32 -1.61 -6.24 4.32
C LEU A 32 -2.45 -7.18 3.46
N LEU A 33 -1.81 -8.11 2.74
CA LEU A 33 -2.42 -9.16 1.93
C LEU A 33 -3.32 -8.66 0.78
N GLY A 34 -3.48 -7.38 0.59
CA GLY A 34 -4.35 -6.82 -0.44
C GLY A 34 -5.84 -7.16 -0.30
N TRP A 35 -6.27 -7.67 0.84
CA TRP A 35 -7.67 -8.04 1.10
C TRP A 35 -8.48 -6.86 1.61
N HIS A 36 -9.38 -6.40 0.78
CA HIS A 36 -10.66 -5.72 1.12
C HIS A 36 -10.63 -4.65 2.23
N MET A 37 -9.54 -3.89 2.33
CA MET A 37 -9.50 -2.71 3.20
C MET A 37 -10.19 -1.51 2.54
N TYR A 38 -11.33 -1.77 1.86
CA TYR A 38 -12.08 -0.73 1.17
C TYR A 38 -12.47 0.41 2.12
N THR A 39 -12.96 0.08 3.30
CA THR A 39 -13.35 1.07 4.30
C THR A 39 -12.17 1.94 4.71
N THR A 40 -11.01 1.35 5.01
CA THR A 40 -9.79 2.08 5.38
C THR A 40 -9.34 3.00 4.25
N ALA A 41 -9.31 2.49 3.01
CA ALA A 41 -8.94 3.28 1.84
C ALA A 41 -9.90 4.44 1.61
N LYS A 42 -11.21 4.20 1.73
CA LYS A 42 -12.24 5.25 1.58
C LYS A 42 -12.21 6.28 2.71
N GLN A 43 -11.91 5.87 3.93
CA GLN A 43 -11.72 6.82 5.03
C GLN A 43 -10.53 7.76 4.77
N CYS A 44 -9.39 7.19 4.35
CA CYS A 44 -8.21 7.99 4.03
C CYS A 44 -8.47 8.90 2.83
N GLN A 45 -9.07 8.38 1.75
CA GLN A 45 -9.45 9.18 0.59
C GLN A 45 -10.40 10.32 0.97
N SER A 46 -11.40 10.04 1.78
CA SER A 46 -12.34 11.04 2.28
C SER A 46 -11.62 12.15 3.05
N ALA A 47 -10.67 11.78 3.92
CA ALA A 47 -9.87 12.74 4.65
C ALA A 47 -8.99 13.60 3.72
N VAL A 48 -8.36 12.98 2.71
CA VAL A 48 -7.60 13.70 1.68
C VAL A 48 -8.44 14.79 1.03
N HIS A 49 -9.66 14.45 0.61
CA HIS A 49 -10.57 15.40 -0.03
C HIS A 49 -11.07 16.47 0.95
N GLN A 50 -11.48 16.09 2.16
CA GLN A 50 -12.01 17.03 3.14
C GLN A 50 -10.99 18.04 3.63
N TYR A 51 -9.73 17.62 3.76
CA TYR A 51 -8.66 18.49 4.24
C TYR A 51 -7.80 19.10 3.13
N GLY A 52 -8.19 18.91 1.87
CA GLY A 52 -7.48 19.48 0.71
C GLY A 52 -6.03 19.01 0.60
N ARG A 53 -5.77 17.73 0.86
CA ARG A 53 -4.42 17.16 0.77
C ARG A 53 -4.09 16.80 -0.67
N GLU A 54 -2.80 16.83 -1.02
CA GLU A 54 -2.34 16.60 -2.40
C GLU A 54 -2.44 15.14 -2.84
N GLY A 55 -2.53 14.21 -1.92
CA GLY A 55 -2.58 12.80 -2.24
C GLY A 55 -2.68 11.89 -1.04
N MET A 56 -2.65 10.61 -1.32
CA MET A 56 -2.76 9.53 -0.37
C MET A 56 -1.63 8.53 -0.56
N MET A 57 -1.01 8.15 0.54
CA MET A 57 0.04 7.12 0.56
C MET A 57 -0.54 5.75 0.91
N SER A 58 0.06 4.69 0.39
CA SER A 58 -0.19 3.34 0.87
C SER A 58 1.11 2.54 0.95
N GLU A 59 1.31 1.83 2.04
CA GLU A 59 2.25 0.73 2.09
C GLU A 59 1.62 -0.49 1.40
N LEU A 60 2.33 -1.06 0.43
CA LEU A 60 1.81 -2.07 -0.49
C LEU A 60 2.62 -3.35 -0.42
N TYR A 61 1.95 -4.45 -0.69
CA TYR A 61 2.53 -5.78 -0.88
C TYR A 61 3.07 -6.45 0.39
N GLY A 62 2.77 -5.89 1.57
CA GLY A 62 3.08 -6.55 2.84
C GLY A 62 2.32 -7.87 2.98
N VAL A 63 2.96 -8.87 3.56
CA VAL A 63 2.39 -10.20 3.86
C VAL A 63 1.89 -10.92 2.60
N THR A 64 2.58 -10.76 1.47
CA THR A 64 2.22 -11.40 0.19
C THR A 64 3.13 -12.56 -0.19
N ASP A 65 4.13 -12.86 0.62
CA ASP A 65 5.13 -13.90 0.41
C ASP A 65 6.10 -13.66 -0.76
N LEU A 66 7.11 -14.51 -0.83
CA LEU A 66 8.23 -14.37 -1.77
C LEU A 66 7.88 -14.77 -3.22
N ASP A 67 6.76 -15.42 -3.43
CA ASP A 67 6.26 -15.86 -4.74
C ASP A 67 5.25 -14.88 -5.38
N PHE A 68 5.07 -13.71 -4.78
CA PHE A 68 4.13 -12.70 -5.27
C PHE A 68 4.53 -12.16 -6.65
N ASP A 69 3.71 -12.43 -7.64
CA ASP A 69 3.99 -12.18 -9.06
C ASP A 69 3.59 -10.76 -9.54
N PHE A 70 3.94 -10.42 -10.78
CA PHE A 70 3.57 -9.14 -11.40
C PHE A 70 2.07 -8.93 -11.57
N ARG A 71 1.31 -10.01 -11.69
CA ARG A 71 -0.15 -9.94 -11.76
C ARG A 71 -0.71 -9.47 -10.43
N GLY A 72 -0.18 -10.01 -9.34
CA GLY A 72 -0.52 -9.58 -7.99
C GLY A 72 -0.16 -8.10 -7.77
N HIS A 73 1.06 -7.70 -8.09
CA HIS A 73 1.52 -6.31 -7.99
C HIS A 73 0.60 -5.36 -8.76
N LYS A 74 0.32 -5.67 -10.02
CA LYS A 74 -0.54 -4.85 -10.85
C LYS A 74 -1.96 -4.77 -10.30
N ARG A 75 -2.57 -5.91 -9.97
CA ARG A 75 -3.94 -5.98 -9.46
C ARG A 75 -4.13 -5.14 -8.20
N HIS A 76 -3.25 -5.30 -7.23
CA HIS A 76 -3.32 -4.55 -5.96
C HIS A 76 -3.07 -3.06 -6.17
N GLY A 77 -2.06 -2.72 -6.95
CA GLY A 77 -1.74 -1.32 -7.22
C GLY A 77 -2.82 -0.61 -8.03
N ASP A 78 -3.41 -1.26 -9.05
CA ASP A 78 -4.52 -0.68 -9.84
C ASP A 78 -5.74 -0.43 -8.97
N TRP A 79 -6.09 -1.39 -8.12
CA TRP A 79 -7.22 -1.24 -7.19
C TRP A 79 -7.02 -0.06 -6.24
N GLN A 80 -5.82 0.08 -5.68
CA GLN A 80 -5.50 1.18 -4.79
C GLN A 80 -5.40 2.53 -5.52
N ALA A 81 -4.86 2.54 -6.73
CA ALA A 81 -4.87 3.74 -7.56
C ALA A 81 -6.30 4.21 -7.84
N ALA A 82 -7.22 3.29 -8.17
CA ALA A 82 -8.64 3.60 -8.34
C ALA A 82 -9.30 4.17 -7.07
N LEU A 83 -8.75 3.88 -5.89
CA LEU A 83 -9.19 4.42 -4.60
C LEU A 83 -8.46 5.71 -4.19
N GLY A 84 -7.60 6.26 -5.04
CA GLY A 84 -6.96 7.53 -4.82
C GLY A 84 -5.53 7.47 -4.27
N VAL A 85 -4.92 6.30 -4.20
CA VAL A 85 -3.49 6.18 -3.80
C VAL A 85 -2.61 6.75 -4.91
N THR A 86 -1.85 7.77 -4.56
CA THR A 86 -0.92 8.47 -5.47
C THR A 86 0.55 8.16 -5.16
N LEU A 87 0.88 7.85 -3.91
CA LEU A 87 2.20 7.45 -3.48
C LEU A 87 2.20 6.01 -2.97
N ARG A 88 2.99 5.18 -3.59
CA ARG A 88 3.18 3.77 -3.22
C ARG A 88 4.49 3.58 -2.50
N VAL A 89 4.43 2.94 -1.34
CA VAL A 89 5.60 2.53 -0.54
C VAL A 89 5.61 1.01 -0.51
N HIS A 90 6.59 0.42 -1.15
CA HIS A 90 6.65 -1.05 -1.23
C HIS A 90 7.17 -1.66 0.07
N SER A 91 6.49 -2.64 0.58
CA SER A 91 6.88 -3.40 1.77
C SER A 91 7.44 -4.77 1.32
N VAL A 92 8.69 -4.99 1.34
CA VAL A 92 9.86 -4.10 1.38
C VAL A 92 10.89 -4.64 0.40
N SER A 93 11.85 -3.84 -0.02
CA SER A 93 12.98 -4.36 -0.79
C SER A 93 13.96 -5.07 0.14
N LEU A 94 14.21 -6.35 -0.10
CA LEU A 94 15.15 -7.12 0.70
C LEU A 94 16.59 -6.87 0.26
N MET A 95 17.49 -6.66 1.24
CA MET A 95 18.92 -6.63 0.98
C MET A 95 19.47 -8.05 0.79
N SER A 96 18.92 -9.03 1.49
CA SER A 96 19.37 -10.42 1.48
C SER A 96 18.26 -11.34 1.96
N LEU A 97 18.29 -12.59 1.51
CA LEU A 97 17.47 -13.68 2.04
C LEU A 97 18.15 -14.48 3.15
N SER A 98 19.25 -14.02 3.70
CA SER A 98 19.94 -14.72 4.77
C SER A 98 19.26 -14.55 6.13
N GLY A 99 19.41 -15.55 7.00
CA GLY A 99 18.88 -15.52 8.35
C GLY A 99 17.33 -15.54 8.40
N ASP A 100 16.77 -14.78 9.31
CA ASP A 100 15.32 -14.74 9.53
C ASP A 100 14.56 -14.01 8.43
N ARG A 101 15.22 -13.21 7.61
CA ARG A 101 14.62 -12.47 6.48
C ARG A 101 13.82 -13.35 5.52
N LYS A 102 14.28 -14.56 5.26
CA LYS A 102 13.58 -15.53 4.40
C LYS A 102 12.29 -16.07 5.01
N ARG A 103 12.01 -15.78 6.27
CA ARG A 103 10.78 -16.17 6.99
C ARG A 103 9.78 -15.02 7.11
N ASP A 104 10.20 -13.80 6.75
CA ASP A 104 9.30 -12.68 6.66
C ASP A 104 8.37 -12.85 5.45
N TYR A 105 7.29 -12.11 5.40
CA TYR A 105 6.24 -12.22 4.39
C TYR A 105 6.23 -11.07 3.36
N PRO A 106 7.33 -10.36 3.05
CA PRO A 106 7.31 -9.33 2.03
C PRO A 106 7.22 -9.94 0.64
N ALA A 107 6.75 -9.16 -0.32
CA ALA A 107 6.95 -9.50 -1.71
C ALA A 107 8.44 -9.54 -2.06
N SER A 108 8.85 -10.38 -3.00
CA SER A 108 10.25 -10.54 -3.38
C SER A 108 10.74 -9.43 -4.35
N ILE A 109 10.71 -8.18 -3.86
CA ILE A 109 11.18 -7.01 -4.63
C ILE A 109 12.64 -6.74 -4.28
N PHE A 110 13.56 -7.50 -4.89
CA PHE A 110 14.99 -7.33 -4.64
C PHE A 110 15.83 -7.93 -5.76
N TYR A 111 17.12 -7.59 -5.80
CA TYR A 111 18.02 -7.90 -6.90
C TYR A 111 18.27 -9.39 -7.15
N GLN A 112 18.01 -10.26 -6.18
CA GLN A 112 18.14 -11.72 -6.34
C GLN A 112 16.84 -12.38 -6.83
N SER A 113 15.75 -11.63 -6.96
CA SER A 113 14.55 -12.15 -7.62
C SER A 113 14.83 -12.40 -9.10
N PRO A 114 14.36 -13.52 -9.67
CA PRO A 114 14.66 -13.83 -11.07
C PRO A 114 14.09 -12.80 -12.06
N TRP A 115 13.10 -12.03 -11.64
CA TRP A 115 12.41 -11.04 -12.46
C TRP A 115 12.71 -9.58 -12.06
N TYR A 116 13.71 -9.32 -11.21
CA TYR A 116 13.92 -7.96 -10.72
C TYR A 116 14.23 -6.94 -11.83
N LYS A 117 14.89 -7.38 -12.90
CA LYS A 117 15.21 -6.53 -14.05
C LYS A 117 13.97 -6.08 -14.82
N GLU A 118 12.88 -6.84 -14.70
CA GLU A 118 11.60 -6.56 -15.36
C GLU A 118 10.67 -5.70 -14.48
N TYR A 119 11.02 -5.49 -13.23
CA TYR A 119 10.22 -4.70 -12.30
C TYR A 119 9.91 -3.28 -12.79
N PRO A 120 10.79 -2.61 -13.57
CA PRO A 120 10.46 -1.32 -14.18
C PRO A 120 9.18 -1.30 -15.02
N TYR A 121 8.70 -2.43 -15.54
CA TYR A 121 7.41 -2.48 -16.24
C TYR A 121 6.25 -2.13 -15.30
N ILE A 122 6.29 -2.63 -14.08
CA ILE A 122 5.30 -2.32 -13.04
C ILE A 122 5.38 -0.85 -12.63
N GLU A 123 6.58 -0.34 -12.38
CA GLU A 123 6.80 1.05 -11.98
C GLU A 123 6.36 2.02 -13.08
N ASN A 124 6.70 1.74 -14.33
CA ASN A 124 6.28 2.56 -15.47
C ASN A 124 4.77 2.55 -15.67
N HIS A 125 4.09 1.43 -15.37
CA HIS A 125 2.64 1.36 -15.40
C HIS A 125 2.04 2.35 -14.40
N PHE A 126 2.50 2.32 -13.15
CA PHE A 126 1.99 3.23 -12.11
C PHE A 126 2.38 4.69 -12.32
N ALA A 127 3.56 4.95 -12.87
CA ALA A 127 3.94 6.31 -13.25
C ALA A 127 2.96 6.90 -14.28
N ARG A 128 2.57 6.11 -15.28
CA ARG A 128 1.55 6.54 -16.26
C ARG A 128 0.18 6.73 -15.62
N LEU A 129 -0.24 5.85 -14.72
CA LEU A 129 -1.50 6.01 -13.99
C LEU A 129 -1.51 7.31 -13.18
N ASN A 130 -0.46 7.60 -12.45
CA ASN A 130 -0.36 8.84 -11.68
C ASN A 130 -0.43 10.10 -12.56
N THR A 131 0.11 10.03 -13.78
CA THR A 131 0.03 11.13 -14.72
C THR A 131 -1.37 11.31 -15.29
N ALA A 132 -2.11 10.21 -15.46
CA ALA A 132 -3.46 10.22 -16.01
C ALA A 132 -4.53 10.61 -14.97
N HIS A 133 -4.26 10.48 -13.68
CA HIS A 133 -5.17 10.93 -12.63
C HIS A 133 -5.09 12.44 -12.47
N PRO A 134 -6.18 13.18 -12.69
CA PRO A 134 -6.23 14.61 -12.34
C PRO A 134 -6.05 14.74 -10.81
N ARG A 135 -5.15 15.62 -10.42
CA ARG A 135 -4.94 15.99 -9.02
C ARG A 135 -6.13 16.80 -8.50
#